data_8565be119c74eec7e36498636639cbf2
#
_entry.id   8565be119c74eec7e36498636639cbf2
#
_cell.length_a   1.000
_cell.length_b   1.000
_cell.length_c   1.000
_cell.angle_alpha   90.00
_cell.angle_beta   90.00
_cell.angle_gamma   90.00
#
_symmetry.space_group_name_H-M   'P 1'
#
loop_
_entity.id
_entity.type
_entity.pdbx_description
1 polymer ?
#
loop_
_entity_poly.entity_id
_entity_poly.type
_entity_poly.pdbx_seq_one_letter_code
_entity_poly.pdbx_strand_id
1 'polypeptide(L)'
;MENNVLKIIEESGSKGPKYNSLVKIFKLYEQLQYATNIKHIAHDIYYWLNREFRIDNMIFTLFNINKNEKEDIYIEGEDFYLDDEFSNFFIINTDTSISATVSFRAISKVHNKIIQEQFYIIDAAFHLISPIIQNGILKKNYIESSSIDSVTRVYNRSYLVEHLNKYLSLTINRQSQIYFLMVGIDHFKAVIDEFNHDIADTVLIELTKIIHSNISEFDIVGRLTGDEFLISLFSAEYEYEVNSIAHAGIRTAFAGRNERESGIGIRNGRRRNLR
;
A
#
# COMPACT_ATOMS: atom_id res chain seq x y z
N MET A 1 -18.57 -18.99 -5.07
CA MET A 1 -18.88 -19.74 -6.32
C MET A 1 -17.79 -20.80 -6.44
N GLU A 2 -18.13 -22.07 -6.29
CA GLU A 2 -17.19 -23.15 -6.60
C GLU A 2 -16.79 -23.03 -8.07
N ASN A 3 -15.49 -23.09 -8.33
CA ASN A 3 -14.99 -22.91 -9.68
C ASN A 3 -15.29 -24.17 -10.51
N ASN A 4 -16.31 -24.10 -11.34
CA ASN A 4 -16.77 -25.20 -12.19
C ASN A 4 -15.66 -25.80 -13.07
N VAL A 5 -14.56 -25.03 -13.33
CA VAL A 5 -13.44 -25.49 -14.16
C VAL A 5 -12.64 -26.60 -13.48
N LEU A 6 -12.29 -26.43 -12.18
CA LEU A 6 -11.62 -27.49 -11.43
C LEU A 6 -12.48 -28.75 -11.34
N LYS A 7 -13.78 -28.59 -11.07
CA LYS A 7 -14.71 -29.70 -11.01
C LYS A 7 -14.81 -30.45 -12.34
N ILE A 8 -14.88 -29.74 -13.47
CA ILE A 8 -14.86 -30.33 -14.82
C ILE A 8 -13.53 -31.08 -15.06
N ILE A 9 -12.40 -30.50 -14.67
CA ILE A 9 -11.09 -31.15 -14.80
C ILE A 9 -11.02 -32.41 -13.93
N GLU A 10 -11.52 -32.38 -12.70
CA GLU A 10 -11.55 -33.53 -11.79
C GLU A 10 -12.49 -34.64 -12.27
N GLU A 11 -13.64 -34.26 -12.84
CA GLU A 11 -14.63 -35.23 -13.40
C GLU A 11 -14.20 -35.80 -14.75
N SER A 12 -13.25 -35.21 -15.47
CA SER A 12 -12.79 -35.72 -16.79
C SER A 12 -12.01 -37.03 -16.76
N GLY A 13 -11.78 -37.61 -15.58
CA GLY A 13 -11.32 -39.02 -15.41
C GLY A 13 -9.87 -39.31 -15.78
N SER A 14 -9.09 -38.33 -16.19
CA SER A 14 -7.68 -38.49 -16.57
C SER A 14 -6.76 -38.30 -15.35
N LYS A 15 -6.40 -39.40 -14.69
CA LYS A 15 -5.48 -39.38 -13.54
C LYS A 15 -3.99 -39.49 -13.93
N GLY A 16 -3.60 -38.99 -15.12
CA GLY A 16 -2.20 -39.00 -15.57
C GLY A 16 -1.35 -37.87 -14.97
N PRO A 17 0.00 -37.97 -15.10
CA PRO A 17 0.92 -36.94 -14.58
C PRO A 17 0.60 -35.52 -15.10
N LYS A 18 0.16 -35.37 -16.34
CA LYS A 18 -0.25 -34.09 -16.95
C LYS A 18 -1.50 -33.51 -16.30
N TYR A 19 -2.46 -34.35 -15.92
CA TYR A 19 -3.65 -33.93 -15.19
C TYR A 19 -3.29 -33.34 -13.83
N ASN A 20 -2.43 -34.03 -13.06
CA ASN A 20 -1.98 -33.54 -11.77
C ASN A 20 -1.25 -32.18 -11.89
N SER A 21 -0.47 -31.98 -12.95
CA SER A 21 0.19 -30.70 -13.21
C SER A 21 -0.83 -29.58 -13.47
N LEU A 22 -1.86 -29.84 -14.28
CA LEU A 22 -2.94 -28.88 -14.52
C LEU A 22 -3.70 -28.54 -13.26
N VAL A 23 -4.04 -29.52 -12.42
CA VAL A 23 -4.72 -29.27 -11.14
C VAL A 23 -3.89 -28.38 -10.22
N LYS A 24 -2.56 -28.58 -10.15
CA LYS A 24 -1.67 -27.71 -9.38
C LYS A 24 -1.72 -26.25 -9.86
N ILE A 25 -1.64 -26.03 -11.18
CA ILE A 25 -1.67 -24.69 -11.79
C ILE A 25 -3.01 -24.00 -11.55
N PHE A 26 -4.12 -24.72 -11.78
CA PHE A 26 -5.46 -24.13 -11.59
C PHE A 26 -5.78 -23.81 -10.13
N LYS A 27 -5.29 -24.60 -9.17
CA LYS A 27 -5.43 -24.29 -7.74
C LYS A 27 -4.75 -22.97 -7.38
N LEU A 28 -3.54 -22.72 -7.89
CA LEU A 28 -2.88 -21.44 -7.71
C LEU A 28 -3.70 -20.29 -8.33
N TYR A 29 -4.10 -20.44 -9.59
CA TYR A 29 -4.90 -19.46 -10.29
C TYR A 29 -6.19 -19.11 -9.54
N GLU A 30 -6.92 -20.12 -9.06
CA GLU A 30 -8.14 -19.95 -8.29
C GLU A 30 -7.89 -19.21 -6.96
N GLN A 31 -6.85 -19.60 -6.23
CA GLN A 31 -6.47 -18.96 -4.97
C GLN A 31 -6.18 -17.47 -5.18
N LEU A 32 -5.44 -17.13 -6.22
CA LEU A 32 -5.06 -15.74 -6.52
C LEU A 32 -6.23 -14.83 -6.93
N GLN A 33 -7.37 -15.39 -7.38
CA GLN A 33 -8.57 -14.58 -7.67
C GLN A 33 -9.13 -13.87 -6.43
N TYR A 34 -8.84 -14.36 -5.23
CA TYR A 34 -9.28 -13.78 -3.96
C TYR A 34 -8.22 -12.88 -3.31
N ALA A 35 -7.04 -12.75 -3.91
CA ALA A 35 -5.98 -11.91 -3.39
C ALA A 35 -6.37 -10.43 -3.48
N THR A 36 -6.26 -9.73 -2.36
CA THR A 36 -6.72 -8.33 -2.24
C THR A 36 -5.67 -7.30 -2.66
N ASN A 37 -4.38 -7.68 -2.57
CA ASN A 37 -3.25 -6.80 -2.87
C ASN A 37 -2.03 -7.61 -3.30
N ILE A 38 -0.99 -6.93 -3.80
CA ILE A 38 0.21 -7.56 -4.33
C ILE A 38 0.99 -8.38 -3.29
N LYS A 39 0.98 -7.98 -2.02
CA LYS A 39 1.62 -8.74 -0.94
C LYS A 39 0.90 -10.07 -0.68
N HIS A 40 -0.42 -10.06 -0.76
CA HIS A 40 -1.23 -11.28 -0.64
C HIS A 40 -0.99 -12.22 -1.83
N ILE A 41 -0.88 -11.68 -3.05
CA ILE A 41 -0.49 -12.43 -4.24
C ILE A 41 0.87 -13.12 -4.02
N ALA A 42 1.86 -12.37 -3.54
CA ALA A 42 3.21 -12.90 -3.29
C ALA A 42 3.21 -14.01 -2.23
N HIS A 43 2.46 -13.83 -1.13
CA HIS A 43 2.29 -14.86 -0.10
C HIS A 43 1.66 -16.14 -0.66
N ASP A 44 0.62 -16.02 -1.48
CA ASP A 44 -0.06 -17.19 -2.06
C ASP A 44 0.83 -17.93 -3.06
N ILE A 45 1.65 -17.21 -3.83
CA ILE A 45 2.67 -17.79 -4.71
C ILE A 45 3.70 -18.55 -3.87
N TYR A 46 4.22 -17.97 -2.80
CA TYR A 46 5.14 -18.66 -1.89
C TYR A 46 4.52 -19.95 -1.33
N TYR A 47 3.31 -19.87 -0.80
CA TYR A 47 2.62 -21.02 -0.23
C TYR A 47 2.46 -22.16 -1.25
N TRP A 48 2.16 -21.81 -2.51
CA TRP A 48 2.07 -22.79 -3.59
C TRP A 48 3.42 -23.40 -3.93
N LEU A 49 4.48 -22.59 -4.08
CA LEU A 49 5.84 -23.08 -4.34
C LEU A 49 6.34 -23.98 -3.21
N ASN A 50 6.10 -23.61 -1.97
CA ASN A 50 6.47 -24.40 -0.81
C ASN A 50 5.72 -25.76 -0.78
N ARG A 51 4.41 -25.73 -0.94
CA ARG A 51 3.57 -26.92 -0.88
C ARG A 51 3.85 -27.92 -2.01
N GLU A 52 4.00 -27.42 -3.24
CA GLU A 52 4.09 -28.28 -4.43
C GLU A 52 5.53 -28.67 -4.78
N PHE A 53 6.53 -27.84 -4.45
CA PHE A 53 7.93 -28.00 -4.83
C PHE A 53 8.91 -27.98 -3.67
N ARG A 54 8.46 -27.81 -2.43
CA ARG A 54 9.29 -27.74 -1.23
C ARG A 54 10.31 -26.57 -1.28
N ILE A 55 9.92 -25.46 -1.89
CA ILE A 55 10.72 -24.25 -1.98
C ILE A 55 10.45 -23.40 -0.74
N ASP A 56 11.47 -23.24 0.12
CA ASP A 56 11.36 -22.54 1.40
C ASP A 56 11.87 -21.09 1.31
N ASN A 57 12.64 -20.75 0.26
CA ASN A 57 13.22 -19.44 0.07
C ASN A 57 12.63 -18.77 -1.17
N MET A 58 11.96 -17.64 -0.99
CA MET A 58 11.38 -16.85 -2.07
C MET A 58 11.47 -15.36 -1.78
N ILE A 59 11.80 -14.57 -2.81
CA ILE A 59 11.77 -13.11 -2.78
C ILE A 59 10.87 -12.64 -3.94
N PHE A 60 9.87 -11.83 -3.61
CA PHE A 60 9.05 -11.15 -4.60
C PHE A 60 9.40 -9.67 -4.60
N THR A 61 9.97 -9.20 -5.70
CA THR A 61 10.51 -7.85 -5.84
C THR A 61 9.77 -7.08 -6.93
N LEU A 62 9.50 -5.80 -6.69
CA LEU A 62 9.13 -4.84 -7.73
C LEU A 62 10.34 -3.96 -8.06
N PHE A 63 10.52 -3.67 -9.34
CA PHE A 63 11.55 -2.79 -9.82
C PHE A 63 10.94 -1.69 -10.69
N ASN A 64 11.16 -0.42 -10.29
CA ASN A 64 10.73 0.74 -11.07
C ASN A 64 11.91 1.24 -11.92
N ILE A 65 11.84 1.00 -13.24
CA ILE A 65 12.91 1.34 -14.18
C ILE A 65 13.16 2.85 -14.22
N ASN A 66 12.11 3.68 -14.20
CA ASN A 66 12.23 5.13 -14.31
C ASN A 66 12.89 5.77 -13.08
N LYS A 67 12.65 5.22 -11.89
CA LYS A 67 13.20 5.74 -10.63
C LYS A 67 14.47 5.00 -10.20
N ASN A 68 14.80 3.89 -10.85
CA ASN A 68 15.84 2.96 -10.45
C ASN A 68 15.67 2.49 -8.98
N GLU A 69 14.44 2.23 -8.59
CA GLU A 69 14.07 1.82 -7.24
C GLU A 69 13.66 0.35 -7.22
N LYS A 70 14.18 -0.37 -6.22
CA LYS A 70 13.83 -1.75 -5.91
C LYS A 70 13.00 -1.79 -4.63
N GLU A 71 11.90 -2.51 -4.64
CA GLU A 71 11.05 -2.74 -3.47
C GLU A 71 10.80 -4.24 -3.31
N ASP A 72 11.28 -4.82 -2.20
CA ASP A 72 10.99 -6.21 -1.85
C ASP A 72 9.62 -6.28 -1.16
N ILE A 73 8.62 -6.80 -1.87
CA ILE A 73 7.23 -6.88 -1.41
C ILE A 73 7.03 -8.01 -0.40
N TYR A 74 7.74 -9.13 -0.63
CA TYR A 74 7.63 -10.32 0.18
C TYR A 74 8.96 -11.08 0.18
N ILE A 75 9.41 -11.45 1.37
CA ILE A 75 10.60 -12.28 1.57
C ILE A 75 10.20 -13.42 2.51
N GLU A 76 10.58 -14.62 2.16
CA GLU A 76 10.39 -15.79 3.00
C GLU A 76 11.63 -16.67 2.95
N GLY A 77 12.00 -17.21 4.11
CA GLY A 77 13.21 -18.02 4.30
C GLY A 77 14.48 -17.20 4.43
N GLU A 78 15.62 -17.81 4.12
CA GLU A 78 16.92 -17.16 4.13
C GLU A 78 17.09 -16.24 2.92
N ASP A 79 17.79 -15.13 3.11
CA ASP A 79 18.14 -14.21 2.03
C ASP A 79 19.13 -14.88 1.05
N PHE A 80 19.01 -14.54 -0.23
CA PHE A 80 19.85 -15.09 -1.30
C PHE A 80 19.96 -14.10 -2.47
N TYR A 81 21.00 -14.27 -3.28
CA TYR A 81 21.21 -13.50 -4.51
C TYR A 81 20.77 -14.29 -5.75
N LEU A 82 20.43 -13.57 -6.82
CA LEU A 82 19.98 -14.19 -8.07
C LEU A 82 21.05 -15.04 -8.75
N ASP A 83 22.34 -14.78 -8.49
CA ASP A 83 23.49 -15.51 -8.99
C ASP A 83 23.97 -16.61 -8.02
N ASP A 84 23.28 -16.81 -6.89
CA ASP A 84 23.55 -17.91 -5.99
C ASP A 84 23.30 -19.27 -6.67
N GLU A 85 24.10 -20.27 -6.33
CA GLU A 85 23.91 -21.64 -6.81
C GLU A 85 22.50 -22.12 -6.44
N PHE A 86 21.77 -22.67 -7.43
CA PHE A 86 20.39 -23.18 -7.31
C PHE A 86 19.29 -22.12 -7.22
N SER A 87 19.60 -20.84 -7.46
CA SER A 87 18.56 -19.83 -7.59
C SER A 87 17.90 -19.87 -8.97
N ASN A 88 16.63 -19.54 -8.98
CA ASN A 88 15.79 -19.45 -10.17
C ASN A 88 14.96 -18.17 -10.06
N PHE A 89 14.61 -17.59 -11.18
CA PHE A 89 13.76 -16.40 -11.18
C PHE A 89 12.82 -16.38 -12.38
N PHE A 90 11.71 -15.69 -12.21
CA PHE A 90 10.74 -15.41 -13.25
C PHE A 90 10.45 -13.90 -13.28
N ILE A 91 10.60 -13.28 -14.46
CA ILE A 91 10.37 -11.86 -14.65
C ILE A 91 8.98 -11.65 -15.25
N ILE A 92 8.19 -10.78 -14.65
CA ILE A 92 6.87 -10.38 -15.10
C ILE A 92 6.94 -8.90 -15.49
N ASN A 93 6.93 -8.65 -16.78
CA ASN A 93 6.90 -7.31 -17.32
C ASN A 93 5.46 -6.79 -17.35
N THR A 94 5.29 -5.51 -17.03
CA THR A 94 4.02 -4.80 -17.24
C THR A 94 4.20 -3.82 -18.40
N ASP A 95 3.09 -3.31 -18.93
CA ASP A 95 3.12 -2.22 -19.91
C ASP A 95 3.48 -0.86 -19.30
N THR A 96 4.00 -0.88 -18.07
CA THR A 96 4.44 0.30 -17.31
C THR A 96 5.95 0.25 -17.05
N SER A 97 6.47 1.28 -16.37
CA SER A 97 7.87 1.31 -15.91
C SER A 97 8.19 0.36 -14.75
N ILE A 98 7.22 -0.43 -14.29
CA ILE A 98 7.41 -1.37 -13.17
C ILE A 98 7.36 -2.80 -13.68
N SER A 99 8.35 -3.59 -13.29
CA SER A 99 8.39 -5.03 -13.48
C SER A 99 8.38 -5.74 -12.12
N ALA A 100 7.96 -7.00 -12.10
CA ALA A 100 8.08 -7.86 -10.94
C ALA A 100 9.07 -8.99 -11.21
N THR A 101 9.78 -9.41 -10.17
CA THR A 101 10.62 -10.60 -10.21
C THR A 101 10.22 -11.51 -9.06
N VAL A 102 9.92 -12.76 -9.38
CA VAL A 102 9.75 -13.83 -8.40
C VAL A 102 11.01 -14.66 -8.41
N SER A 103 11.79 -14.59 -7.35
CA SER A 103 13.04 -15.33 -7.20
C SER A 103 12.86 -16.40 -6.14
N PHE A 104 13.40 -17.58 -6.37
CA PHE A 104 13.36 -18.69 -5.41
C PHE A 104 14.60 -19.55 -5.54
N ARG A 105 14.98 -20.20 -4.43
CA ARG A 105 16.19 -21.01 -4.34
C ARG A 105 15.89 -22.41 -3.83
N ALA A 106 16.53 -23.40 -4.46
CA ALA A 106 16.51 -24.78 -3.96
C ALA A 106 17.49 -24.93 -2.78
N ILE A 107 17.17 -25.80 -1.84
CA ILE A 107 17.98 -26.05 -0.64
C ILE A 107 19.21 -26.94 -0.89
N SER A 108 19.30 -27.62 -2.03
CA SER A 108 20.41 -28.51 -2.38
C SER A 108 20.46 -28.81 -3.87
N LYS A 109 21.59 -29.36 -4.34
CA LYS A 109 21.77 -29.83 -5.72
C LYS A 109 20.73 -30.88 -6.14
N VAL A 110 20.39 -31.81 -5.24
CA VAL A 110 19.36 -32.85 -5.52
C VAL A 110 18.00 -32.20 -5.66
N HIS A 111 17.67 -31.28 -4.76
CA HIS A 111 16.39 -30.56 -4.81
C HIS A 111 16.29 -29.70 -6.07
N ASN A 112 17.38 -29.00 -6.44
CA ASN A 112 17.42 -28.21 -7.68
C ASN A 112 17.16 -29.09 -8.91
N LYS A 113 17.74 -30.29 -8.98
CA LYS A 113 17.47 -31.22 -10.08
C LYS A 113 15.97 -31.57 -10.18
N ILE A 114 15.33 -31.85 -9.06
CA ILE A 114 13.87 -32.13 -9.00
C ILE A 114 13.06 -30.94 -9.49
N ILE A 115 13.44 -29.72 -9.06
CA ILE A 115 12.78 -28.49 -9.53
C ILE A 115 12.95 -28.33 -11.04
N GLN A 116 14.17 -28.54 -11.59
CA GLN A 116 14.42 -28.43 -13.02
C GLN A 116 13.58 -29.42 -13.85
N GLU A 117 13.41 -30.66 -13.37
CA GLU A 117 12.56 -31.67 -14.03
C GLU A 117 11.07 -31.25 -14.07
N GLN A 118 10.62 -30.43 -13.11
CA GLN A 118 9.25 -29.94 -13.01
C GLN A 118 9.09 -28.46 -13.36
N PHE A 119 10.17 -27.81 -13.83
CA PHE A 119 10.19 -26.36 -14.06
C PHE A 119 9.11 -25.92 -15.05
N TYR A 120 8.75 -26.77 -16.02
CA TYR A 120 7.68 -26.49 -16.98
C TYR A 120 6.32 -26.23 -16.31
N ILE A 121 6.07 -26.79 -15.10
CA ILE A 121 4.84 -26.55 -14.34
C ILE A 121 4.87 -25.16 -13.72
N ILE A 122 6.03 -24.77 -13.15
CA ILE A 122 6.24 -23.45 -12.57
C ILE A 122 6.13 -22.39 -13.65
N ASP A 123 6.80 -22.60 -14.78
CA ASP A 123 6.78 -21.70 -15.93
C ASP A 123 5.35 -21.50 -16.47
N ALA A 124 4.62 -22.59 -16.70
CA ALA A 124 3.23 -22.52 -17.16
C ALA A 124 2.32 -21.82 -16.13
N ALA A 125 2.53 -22.06 -14.85
CA ALA A 125 1.77 -21.40 -13.79
C ALA A 125 2.03 -19.87 -13.79
N PHE A 126 3.29 -19.45 -13.84
CA PHE A 126 3.64 -18.04 -13.86
C PHE A 126 3.15 -17.31 -15.10
N HIS A 127 3.18 -17.96 -16.27
CA HIS A 127 2.55 -17.40 -17.46
C HIS A 127 1.03 -17.22 -17.29
N LEU A 128 0.34 -18.19 -16.71
CA LEU A 128 -1.11 -18.11 -16.49
C LEU A 128 -1.50 -17.01 -15.48
N ILE A 129 -0.72 -16.84 -14.41
CA ILE A 129 -1.02 -15.86 -13.35
C ILE A 129 -0.43 -14.47 -13.60
N SER A 130 0.44 -14.31 -14.61
CA SER A 130 1.06 -13.01 -14.95
C SER A 130 0.04 -11.88 -15.06
N PRO A 131 -1.14 -12.01 -15.70
CA PRO A 131 -2.14 -10.93 -15.73
C PRO A 131 -2.68 -10.54 -14.35
N ILE A 132 -2.77 -11.50 -13.42
CA ILE A 132 -3.23 -11.21 -12.04
C ILE A 132 -2.16 -10.38 -11.31
N ILE A 133 -0.89 -10.76 -11.46
CA ILE A 133 0.23 -10.02 -10.88
C ILE A 133 0.32 -8.61 -11.48
N GLN A 134 0.21 -8.49 -12.81
CA GLN A 134 0.18 -7.19 -13.50
C GLN A 134 -0.93 -6.29 -12.97
N ASN A 135 -2.15 -6.81 -12.83
CA ASN A 135 -3.27 -6.06 -12.26
C ASN A 135 -3.00 -5.66 -10.80
N GLY A 136 -2.38 -6.53 -10.00
CA GLY A 136 -1.98 -6.22 -8.62
C GLY A 136 -0.97 -5.07 -8.55
N ILE A 137 0.01 -5.05 -9.45
CA ILE A 137 1.00 -3.98 -9.59
C ILE A 137 0.35 -2.68 -10.03
N LEU A 138 -0.50 -2.72 -11.06
CA LEU A 138 -1.22 -1.54 -11.55
C LEU A 138 -2.12 -0.94 -10.47
N LYS A 139 -2.83 -1.77 -9.71
CA LYS A 139 -3.66 -1.33 -8.59
C LYS A 139 -2.82 -0.68 -7.48
N LYS A 140 -1.68 -1.26 -7.10
CA LYS A 140 -0.74 -0.67 -6.13
C LYS A 140 -0.29 0.71 -6.61
N ASN A 141 0.18 0.82 -7.86
CA ASN A 141 0.61 2.09 -8.45
C ASN A 141 -0.49 3.12 -8.51
N TYR A 142 -1.70 2.72 -8.88
CA TYR A 142 -2.84 3.63 -8.91
C TYR A 142 -3.15 4.20 -7.53
N ILE A 143 -3.16 3.35 -6.50
CA ILE A 143 -3.36 3.78 -5.12
C ILE A 143 -2.23 4.74 -4.69
N GLU A 144 -0.97 4.41 -4.97
CA GLU A 144 0.18 5.25 -4.60
C GLU A 144 0.23 6.57 -5.37
N SER A 145 -0.04 6.55 -6.68
CA SER A 145 -0.08 7.78 -7.49
C SER A 145 -1.27 8.66 -7.17
N SER A 146 -2.38 8.07 -6.71
CA SER A 146 -3.60 8.78 -6.29
C SER A 146 -3.63 9.10 -4.79
N SER A 147 -2.56 8.81 -4.04
CA SER A 147 -2.52 9.00 -2.58
C SER A 147 -2.43 10.47 -2.15
N ILE A 148 -2.00 11.35 -3.05
CA ILE A 148 -1.70 12.75 -2.78
C ILE A 148 -2.78 13.66 -3.37
N ASP A 149 -3.20 14.67 -2.61
CA ASP A 149 -4.07 15.75 -3.10
C ASP A 149 -3.32 16.61 -4.13
N SER A 150 -3.92 16.85 -5.28
CA SER A 150 -3.28 17.52 -6.41
C SER A 150 -2.89 18.97 -6.13
N VAL A 151 -3.63 19.67 -5.27
CA VAL A 151 -3.44 21.08 -4.93
C VAL A 151 -2.43 21.23 -3.80
N THR A 152 -2.69 20.59 -2.68
CA THR A 152 -1.98 20.82 -1.42
C THR A 152 -0.79 19.89 -1.20
N ARG A 153 -0.68 18.82 -1.99
CA ARG A 153 0.37 17.80 -1.91
C ARG A 153 0.44 17.02 -0.59
N VAL A 154 -0.55 17.17 0.29
CA VAL A 154 -0.76 16.28 1.43
C VAL A 154 -1.52 15.03 1.01
N TYR A 155 -1.68 14.05 1.89
CA TYR A 155 -2.45 12.87 1.55
C TYR A 155 -3.91 13.23 1.23
N ASN A 156 -4.48 12.54 0.22
CA ASN A 156 -5.90 12.66 -0.05
C ASN A 156 -6.73 11.82 0.94
N ARG A 157 -8.04 12.05 0.94
CA ARG A 157 -8.98 11.36 1.83
C ARG A 157 -8.87 9.83 1.75
N SER A 158 -8.79 9.27 0.54
CA SER A 158 -8.82 7.81 0.35
C SER A 158 -7.60 7.15 0.97
N TYR A 159 -6.41 7.68 0.70
CA TYR A 159 -5.17 7.19 1.27
C TYR A 159 -5.12 7.37 2.79
N LEU A 160 -5.52 8.55 3.27
CA LEU A 160 -5.54 8.86 4.70
C LEU A 160 -6.39 7.85 5.48
N VAL A 161 -7.62 7.57 5.02
CA VAL A 161 -8.53 6.62 5.68
C VAL A 161 -7.96 5.19 5.64
N GLU A 162 -7.40 4.75 4.53
CA GLU A 162 -6.77 3.43 4.42
C GLU A 162 -5.59 3.30 5.36
N HIS A 163 -4.73 4.31 5.40
CA HIS A 163 -3.54 4.33 6.25
C HIS A 163 -3.89 4.32 7.73
N LEU A 164 -4.86 5.14 8.14
CA LEU A 164 -5.34 5.19 9.53
C LEU A 164 -5.96 3.86 9.97
N ASN A 165 -6.72 3.20 9.11
CA ASN A 165 -7.30 1.88 9.42
C ASN A 165 -6.20 0.83 9.67
N LYS A 166 -5.12 0.87 8.88
CA LYS A 166 -3.95 -0.01 9.11
C LYS A 166 -3.28 0.30 10.46
N TYR A 167 -3.04 1.57 10.76
CA TYR A 167 -2.45 1.98 12.03
C TYR A 167 -3.32 1.62 13.23
N LEU A 168 -4.61 1.89 13.18
CA LEU A 168 -5.54 1.54 14.26
C LEU A 168 -5.56 0.03 14.54
N SER A 169 -5.51 -0.80 13.50
CA SER A 169 -5.44 -2.26 13.68
C SER A 169 -4.14 -2.74 14.35
N LEU A 170 -3.03 -2.04 14.12
CA LEU A 170 -1.74 -2.35 14.74
C LEU A 170 -1.62 -1.85 16.18
N THR A 171 -2.34 -0.77 16.53
CA THR A 171 -2.26 -0.13 17.86
C THR A 171 -3.23 -0.72 18.87
N ILE A 172 -4.22 -1.51 18.46
CA ILE A 172 -5.15 -2.19 19.38
C ILE A 172 -4.42 -3.00 20.48
N ASN A 173 -3.24 -3.56 20.16
CA ASN A 173 -2.42 -4.35 21.09
C ASN A 173 -1.28 -3.56 21.74
N ARG A 174 -1.11 -2.27 21.43
CA ARG A 174 -0.08 -1.40 22.02
C ARG A 174 -0.78 -0.24 22.71
N GLN A 175 -0.32 0.12 23.91
CA GLN A 175 -0.84 1.26 24.68
C GLN A 175 -0.49 2.63 24.04
N SER A 176 -0.31 2.68 22.72
CA SER A 176 0.00 3.91 22.00
C SER A 176 -1.27 4.71 21.74
N GLN A 177 -1.24 6.00 22.00
CA GLN A 177 -2.35 6.93 21.75
C GLN A 177 -2.12 7.62 20.40
N ILE A 178 -3.19 7.81 19.67
CA ILE A 178 -3.21 8.61 18.43
C ILE A 178 -4.17 9.76 18.67
N TYR A 179 -3.71 10.97 18.41
CA TYR A 179 -4.55 12.16 18.51
C TYR A 179 -4.92 12.63 17.10
N PHE A 180 -6.15 13.09 16.97
CA PHE A 180 -6.68 13.62 15.72
C PHE A 180 -7.06 15.08 15.89
N LEU A 181 -6.50 15.93 15.01
CA LEU A 181 -6.88 17.33 14.89
C LEU A 181 -7.56 17.54 13.55
N MET A 182 -8.75 18.13 13.57
CA MET A 182 -9.41 18.58 12.34
C MET A 182 -9.20 20.10 12.21
N VAL A 183 -8.71 20.51 11.06
CA VAL A 183 -8.44 21.90 10.73
C VAL A 183 -9.25 22.28 9.51
N GLY A 184 -9.94 23.42 9.57
CA GLY A 184 -10.70 23.98 8.44
C GLY A 184 -10.51 25.49 8.37
N ILE A 185 -10.82 26.09 7.23
CA ILE A 185 -10.75 27.53 7.01
C ILE A 185 -12.17 28.11 7.12
N ASP A 186 -12.39 28.95 8.11
CA ASP A 186 -13.69 29.61 8.25
C ASP A 186 -13.96 30.54 7.04
N HIS A 187 -15.18 30.47 6.54
CA HIS A 187 -15.62 31.26 5.37
C HIS A 187 -14.83 30.99 4.06
N PHE A 188 -14.21 29.81 3.89
CA PHE A 188 -13.42 29.49 2.69
C PHE A 188 -14.18 29.69 1.38
N LYS A 189 -15.49 29.44 1.40
CA LYS A 189 -16.34 29.70 0.25
C LYS A 189 -16.33 31.19 -0.15
N ALA A 190 -16.31 32.11 0.81
CA ALA A 190 -16.23 33.53 0.51
C ALA A 190 -14.91 33.89 -0.17
N VAL A 191 -13.80 33.22 0.16
CA VAL A 191 -12.51 33.40 -0.54
C VAL A 191 -12.62 33.02 -2.00
N ILE A 192 -13.32 31.91 -2.31
CA ILE A 192 -13.53 31.48 -3.70
C ILE A 192 -14.43 32.47 -4.44
N ASP A 193 -15.53 32.89 -3.81
CA ASP A 193 -16.54 33.76 -4.43
C ASP A 193 -16.00 35.19 -4.67
N GLU A 194 -15.13 35.71 -3.79
CA GLU A 194 -14.59 37.07 -3.88
C GLU A 194 -13.32 37.15 -4.74
N PHE A 195 -12.46 36.14 -4.73
CA PHE A 195 -11.13 36.22 -5.35
C PHE A 195 -10.94 35.27 -6.53
N ASN A 196 -11.24 34.04 -6.48
CA ASN A 196 -11.24 32.95 -7.44
C ASN A 196 -10.61 31.66 -6.85
N HIS A 197 -10.61 30.58 -7.64
CA HIS A 197 -10.05 29.30 -7.25
C HIS A 197 -8.53 29.32 -7.08
N ASP A 198 -7.77 30.09 -7.88
CA ASP A 198 -6.30 30.13 -7.82
C ASP A 198 -5.81 30.73 -6.49
N ILE A 199 -6.49 31.76 -6.01
CA ILE A 199 -6.20 32.37 -4.69
C ILE A 199 -6.59 31.40 -3.58
N ALA A 200 -7.75 30.72 -3.70
CA ALA A 200 -8.17 29.74 -2.73
C ALA A 200 -7.17 28.56 -2.65
N ASP A 201 -6.66 28.08 -3.77
CA ASP A 201 -5.63 27.04 -3.81
C ASP A 201 -4.33 27.51 -3.15
N THR A 202 -3.94 28.76 -3.38
CA THR A 202 -2.77 29.36 -2.71
C THR A 202 -2.94 29.38 -1.19
N VAL A 203 -4.11 29.74 -0.69
CA VAL A 203 -4.43 29.72 0.75
C VAL A 203 -4.32 28.30 1.34
N LEU A 204 -4.84 27.29 0.63
CA LEU A 204 -4.73 25.90 1.05
C LEU A 204 -3.28 25.42 1.09
N ILE A 205 -2.46 25.79 0.11
CA ILE A 205 -1.03 25.44 0.05
C ILE A 205 -0.28 26.10 1.24
N GLU A 206 -0.54 27.37 1.52
CA GLU A 206 0.09 28.04 2.66
C GLU A 206 -0.33 27.43 4.00
N LEU A 207 -1.61 27.06 4.15
CA LEU A 207 -2.08 26.37 5.34
C LEU A 207 -1.32 25.05 5.54
N THR A 208 -1.11 24.26 4.48
CA THR A 208 -0.39 22.99 4.60
C THR A 208 1.08 23.16 4.97
N LYS A 209 1.75 24.22 4.47
CA LYS A 209 3.11 24.56 4.90
C LYS A 209 3.17 24.88 6.40
N ILE A 210 2.19 25.64 6.89
CA ILE A 210 2.07 25.95 8.31
C ILE A 210 1.87 24.68 9.12
N ILE A 211 0.97 23.78 8.70
CA ILE A 211 0.74 22.51 9.37
C ILE A 211 2.05 21.71 9.44
N HIS A 212 2.73 21.52 8.30
CA HIS A 212 3.99 20.76 8.24
C HIS A 212 5.12 21.34 9.10
N SER A 213 5.17 22.66 9.28
CA SER A 213 6.18 23.28 10.15
C SER A 213 5.94 23.06 11.64
N ASN A 214 4.76 22.57 12.04
CA ASN A 214 4.35 22.39 13.43
C ASN A 214 4.10 20.93 13.83
N ILE A 215 4.30 19.98 12.93
CA ILE A 215 4.14 18.54 13.19
C ILE A 215 5.45 17.80 12.98
N SER A 216 5.56 16.57 13.52
CA SER A 216 6.70 15.69 13.35
C SER A 216 6.66 14.98 11.99
N GLU A 217 7.80 14.46 11.53
CA GLU A 217 7.90 13.61 10.35
C GLU A 217 7.10 12.29 10.47
N PHE A 218 6.80 11.85 11.69
CA PHE A 218 5.98 10.67 11.95
C PHE A 218 4.47 10.95 11.91
N ASP A 219 4.08 12.23 11.94
CA ASP A 219 2.68 12.63 11.93
C ASP A 219 2.17 12.71 10.48
N ILE A 220 0.87 12.51 10.33
CA ILE A 220 0.25 12.43 9.01
C ILE A 220 -0.78 13.53 8.85
N VAL A 221 -0.73 14.24 7.74
CA VAL A 221 -1.76 15.20 7.35
C VAL A 221 -2.41 14.80 6.04
N GLY A 222 -3.73 14.90 5.96
CA GLY A 222 -4.48 14.66 4.75
C GLY A 222 -5.65 15.60 4.59
N ARG A 223 -5.99 15.90 3.35
CA ARG A 223 -7.16 16.71 2.96
C ARG A 223 -8.38 15.82 2.84
N LEU A 224 -9.43 16.11 3.61
CA LEU A 224 -10.66 15.33 3.61
C LEU A 224 -11.62 15.80 2.50
N THR A 225 -11.88 17.09 2.46
CA THR A 225 -12.75 17.72 1.47
C THR A 225 -12.57 19.24 1.52
N GLY A 226 -12.70 19.92 0.39
CA GLY A 226 -12.69 21.37 0.32
C GLY A 226 -11.49 22.00 1.07
N ASP A 227 -11.78 22.59 2.21
CA ASP A 227 -10.83 23.23 3.12
C ASP A 227 -10.57 22.44 4.43
N GLU A 228 -11.09 21.23 4.54
CA GLU A 228 -10.96 20.40 5.73
C GLU A 228 -9.75 19.48 5.66
N PHE A 229 -8.89 19.55 6.67
CA PHE A 229 -7.71 18.71 6.85
C PHE A 229 -7.82 17.90 8.14
N LEU A 230 -7.33 16.68 8.10
CA LEU A 230 -7.14 15.83 9.27
C LEU A 230 -5.64 15.64 9.51
N ILE A 231 -5.22 15.96 10.73
CA ILE A 231 -3.86 15.74 11.20
C ILE A 231 -3.91 14.58 12.20
N SER A 232 -3.09 13.58 12.00
CA SER A 232 -2.98 12.41 12.88
C SER A 232 -1.61 12.45 13.55
N LEU A 233 -1.61 12.66 14.87
CA LEU A 233 -0.41 12.80 15.68
C LEU A 233 -0.09 11.47 16.35
N PHE A 234 1.03 10.89 15.96
CA PHE A 234 1.54 9.62 16.49
C PHE A 234 2.70 9.83 17.47
N SER A 235 3.32 11.01 17.40
CA SER A 235 4.49 11.41 18.22
C SER A 235 4.12 12.11 19.51
N ALA A 236 2.87 12.60 19.64
CA ALA A 236 2.44 13.31 20.84
C ALA A 236 2.24 12.34 22.01
N GLU A 237 2.99 12.55 23.10
CA GLU A 237 2.87 11.72 24.31
C GLU A 237 1.74 12.21 25.22
N TYR A 238 1.45 13.52 25.20
CA TYR A 238 0.50 14.16 26.11
C TYR A 238 -0.47 15.10 25.40
N GLU A 239 -1.67 15.23 25.97
CA GLU A 239 -2.74 16.09 25.43
C GLU A 239 -2.35 17.58 25.37
N TYR A 240 -1.44 18.05 26.23
CA TYR A 240 -0.97 19.44 26.20
C TYR A 240 -0.11 19.74 24.94
N GLU A 241 0.62 18.74 24.42
CA GLU A 241 1.40 18.86 23.17
C GLU A 241 0.47 19.04 21.97
N VAL A 242 -0.61 18.27 21.94
CA VAL A 242 -1.66 18.39 20.91
C VAL A 242 -2.26 19.79 20.91
N ASN A 243 -2.58 20.33 22.10
CA ASN A 243 -3.10 21.68 22.23
C ASN A 243 -2.05 22.74 21.81
N SER A 244 -0.77 22.51 22.11
CA SER A 244 0.31 23.39 21.72
C SER A 244 0.46 23.46 20.18
N ILE A 245 0.42 22.31 19.51
CA ILE A 245 0.46 22.22 18.04
C ILE A 245 -0.75 22.93 17.44
N ALA A 246 -1.95 22.70 17.97
CA ALA A 246 -3.16 23.37 17.52
C ALA A 246 -3.06 24.90 17.64
N HIS A 247 -2.59 25.41 18.77
CA HIS A 247 -2.42 26.84 19.00
C HIS A 247 -1.26 27.46 18.19
N ALA A 248 -0.17 26.75 17.96
CA ALA A 248 0.93 27.21 17.11
C ALA A 248 0.49 27.38 15.65
N GLY A 249 -0.26 26.43 15.11
CA GLY A 249 -0.83 26.51 13.77
C GLY A 249 -1.74 27.75 13.61
N ILE A 250 -2.59 28.04 14.59
CA ILE A 250 -3.44 29.24 14.60
C ILE A 250 -2.59 30.51 14.61
N ARG A 251 -1.62 30.63 15.52
CA ARG A 251 -0.79 31.84 15.65
C ARG A 251 0.00 32.14 14.39
N THR A 252 0.54 31.12 13.73
CA THR A 252 1.32 31.31 12.49
C THR A 252 0.44 31.73 11.33
N ALA A 253 -0.79 31.24 11.26
CA ALA A 253 -1.77 31.67 10.27
C ALA A 253 -2.18 33.15 10.45
N PHE A 254 -2.18 33.66 11.66
CA PHE A 254 -2.53 35.06 11.98
C PHE A 254 -1.34 36.03 11.93
N ALA A 255 -0.10 35.58 12.08
CA ALA A 255 1.07 36.47 12.09
C ALA A 255 1.33 37.20 10.76
N GLY A 256 0.67 36.78 9.67
CA GLY A 256 0.78 37.42 8.34
C GLY A 256 -0.30 38.44 8.01
N ARG A 257 -1.29 38.70 8.87
CA ARG A 257 -2.39 39.67 8.59
C ARG A 257 -2.81 40.42 9.84
N ASN A 258 -3.14 41.73 9.62
CA ASN A 258 -3.72 42.60 10.65
C ASN A 258 -4.96 41.96 11.28
N GLU A 259 -5.05 42.03 12.61
CA GLU A 259 -5.93 41.30 13.54
C GLU A 259 -7.47 41.45 13.33
N ARG A 260 -7.98 41.83 12.21
CA ARG A 260 -9.41 42.16 12.06
C ARG A 260 -10.26 41.29 11.14
N GLU A 261 -9.70 40.37 10.34
CA GLU A 261 -10.53 39.70 9.31
C GLU A 261 -10.20 38.26 8.94
N SER A 262 -9.83 37.36 9.83
CA SER A 262 -9.79 35.96 9.40
C SER A 262 -10.01 34.99 10.56
N GLY A 263 -11.15 34.29 10.57
CA GLY A 263 -11.45 33.18 11.44
C GLY A 263 -10.92 31.86 10.87
N ILE A 264 -9.87 31.31 11.45
CA ILE A 264 -9.54 29.89 11.28
C ILE A 264 -10.10 29.18 12.51
N GLY A 265 -11.13 28.36 12.29
CA GLY A 265 -11.75 27.57 13.36
C GLY A 265 -11.12 26.20 13.46
N ILE A 266 -10.60 25.83 14.63
CA ILE A 266 -10.19 24.46 14.95
C ILE A 266 -11.30 23.78 15.71
N ARG A 267 -11.83 22.69 15.17
CA ARG A 267 -12.75 21.81 15.88
C ARG A 267 -11.97 20.68 16.54
N ASN A 268 -11.82 20.73 17.87
CA ASN A 268 -11.31 19.61 18.64
C ASN A 268 -12.33 18.47 18.65
N GLY A 269 -12.07 17.41 17.93
CA GLY A 269 -12.84 16.17 18.00
C GLY A 269 -12.59 15.47 19.32
N ARG A 270 -13.60 15.45 20.21
CA ARG A 270 -13.54 14.69 21.47
C ARG A 270 -13.39 13.19 21.21
N ARG A 271 -12.56 12.53 22.02
CA ARG A 271 -12.38 11.09 22.13
C ARG A 271 -13.71 10.33 21.97
N ARG A 272 -13.75 9.35 21.08
CA ARG A 272 -14.56 8.16 21.29
C ARG A 272 -13.65 7.07 21.84
N ASN A 273 -13.77 6.80 23.14
CA ASN A 273 -13.28 5.57 23.72
C ASN A 273 -14.07 4.43 23.05
N LEU A 274 -13.44 3.69 22.17
CA LEU A 274 -13.95 2.40 21.73
C LEU A 274 -13.63 1.41 22.86
N ARG A 275 -14.64 1.03 23.63
CA ARG A 275 -14.63 -0.16 24.49
C ARG A 275 -14.93 -1.41 23.64
#